data_357ddade5ae6235044d73f7f5e297c11
#
_entry.id   357ddade5ae6235044d73f7f5e297c11
#
_cell.length_a   1.000
_cell.length_b   1.000
_cell.length_c   1.000
_cell.angle_alpha   90.00
_cell.angle_beta   90.00
_cell.angle_gamma   90.00
#
_symmetry.space_group_name_H-M   'P 1'
#
loop_
_entity.id
_entity.type
_entity.pdbx_description
1 polymer ?
#
loop_
_entity_poly.entity_id
_entity_poly.type
_entity_poly.pdbx_seq_one_letter_code
_entity_poly.pdbx_strand_id
1 'polypeptide(L)'
;MFINVAVSIPSAKPFTYAVPDGMEGQIAVGKRVLVPFGKRKVTGYIVGSTPSTEIKSVKNIIELLDTEPLFNAEDLEFYRWTSDYYMHPLGKTLKASLPGGIDVESNRWVSLTDDRKTGEDGLSDAQRGIIEILSEHPNGLSADKLKKDTGRNNILDDLRRLQFLKYVNLEDRISKADVKKKTEKRIKLTSPFPLEIKLTEKQQAVCDFLKKHGEVDLPSICGEFKNAQATVKRMEKKGLVHTSTREVYRSPDKTPHIGGGNTRITLNNEQAAALGEIIPGIKSRRYFPCLLHGVTGSGKTEVYLKAIEETIGLGGSAIYLVPEITLTPQLRSRIRDRFDENAVAILHSGIGKSAKYDEWRRIQRGEARIVIGARSAIFAPVRDLRLIVVDEEHDSSYKQDDHLAYNARDLAIVRAKQRSAVVILGSATPGIQTYFNTKSKDFKLLKEGIFPS
;
A
#
# COMPACT_ATOMS: atom_id res chain seq x y z
N MET A 1 17.86 -18.09 15.99
CA MET A 1 16.65 -18.12 15.15
C MET A 1 16.97 -17.79 13.69
N PHE A 2 16.35 -18.44 12.73
CA PHE A 2 16.51 -18.16 11.30
C PHE A 2 15.17 -17.76 10.68
N ILE A 3 15.24 -16.96 9.61
CA ILE A 3 14.06 -16.53 8.86
C ILE A 3 14.23 -16.81 7.38
N ASN A 4 13.11 -17.09 6.72
CA ASN A 4 13.03 -17.22 5.27
C ASN A 4 12.58 -15.89 4.68
N VAL A 5 13.37 -15.36 3.76
CA VAL A 5 13.20 -14.02 3.18
C VAL A 5 13.02 -14.13 1.67
N ALA A 6 11.90 -13.65 1.16
CA ALA A 6 11.68 -13.50 -0.26
C ALA A 6 12.26 -12.17 -0.75
N VAL A 7 13.26 -12.24 -1.63
CA VAL A 7 13.93 -11.07 -2.22
C VAL A 7 13.39 -10.86 -3.64
N SER A 8 13.25 -9.59 -4.06
CA SER A 8 12.72 -9.24 -5.40
C SER A 8 13.72 -9.50 -6.53
N ILE A 9 14.10 -10.77 -6.71
CA ILE A 9 14.98 -11.28 -7.76
C ILE A 9 14.33 -12.48 -8.47
N PRO A 10 14.85 -12.93 -9.63
CA PRO A 10 14.36 -14.14 -10.31
C PRO A 10 14.78 -15.41 -9.55
N SER A 11 14.21 -15.65 -8.37
CA SER A 11 14.43 -16.86 -7.57
C SER A 11 13.09 -17.47 -7.17
N ALA A 12 12.94 -18.76 -7.39
CA ALA A 12 11.74 -19.48 -6.99
C ALA A 12 11.70 -19.76 -5.48
N LYS A 13 12.85 -19.81 -4.80
CA LYS A 13 12.95 -20.11 -3.36
C LYS A 13 13.33 -18.88 -2.55
N PRO A 14 12.78 -18.73 -1.34
CA PRO A 14 13.26 -17.72 -0.38
C PRO A 14 14.67 -18.06 0.11
N PHE A 15 15.35 -17.06 0.64
CA PHE A 15 16.71 -17.19 1.20
C PHE A 15 16.63 -17.21 2.73
N THR A 16 17.50 -18.02 3.34
CA THR A 16 17.58 -18.12 4.80
C THR A 16 18.59 -17.12 5.35
N TYR A 17 18.20 -16.36 6.38
CA TYR A 17 19.05 -15.43 7.10
C TYR A 17 18.97 -15.69 8.60
N ALA A 18 20.05 -15.41 9.32
CA ALA A 18 20.06 -15.45 10.76
C ALA A 18 19.53 -14.13 11.33
N VAL A 19 18.86 -14.22 12.46
CA VAL A 19 18.37 -13.05 13.22
C VAL A 19 19.37 -12.74 14.31
N PRO A 20 19.91 -11.51 14.39
CA PRO A 20 20.79 -11.10 15.47
C PRO A 20 20.09 -11.18 16.82
N ASP A 21 20.86 -11.43 17.88
CA ASP A 21 20.37 -11.47 19.25
C ASP A 21 19.65 -10.17 19.63
N GLY A 22 18.53 -10.30 20.32
CA GLY A 22 17.69 -9.17 20.73
C GLY A 22 16.67 -8.68 19.70
N MET A 23 16.67 -9.19 18.45
CA MET A 23 15.65 -8.88 17.42
C MET A 23 14.56 -9.95 17.32
N GLU A 24 14.74 -11.10 17.94
CA GLU A 24 13.85 -12.28 17.76
C GLU A 24 12.39 -11.99 18.07
N GLY A 25 12.09 -11.28 19.16
CA GLY A 25 10.72 -10.91 19.55
C GLY A 25 10.03 -9.91 18.61
N GLN A 26 10.77 -9.33 17.68
CA GLN A 26 10.25 -8.36 16.73
C GLN A 26 9.97 -8.99 15.34
N ILE A 27 10.38 -10.24 15.12
CA ILE A 27 10.24 -10.92 13.84
C ILE A 27 8.79 -11.37 13.64
N ALA A 28 8.23 -11.04 12.48
CA ALA A 28 6.91 -11.52 12.07
C ALA A 28 6.83 -11.65 10.54
N VAL A 29 6.04 -12.62 10.07
CA VAL A 29 5.70 -12.75 8.65
C VAL A 29 5.07 -11.45 8.15
N GLY A 30 5.46 -11.02 6.96
CA GLY A 30 4.95 -9.80 6.34
C GLY A 30 5.74 -8.53 6.67
N LYS A 31 6.72 -8.57 7.57
CA LYS A 31 7.66 -7.47 7.78
C LYS A 31 8.77 -7.50 6.75
N ARG A 32 9.26 -6.31 6.41
CA ARG A 32 10.44 -6.17 5.54
C ARG A 32 11.72 -6.14 6.36
N VAL A 33 12.77 -6.69 5.78
CA VAL A 33 14.12 -6.69 6.31
C VAL A 33 15.11 -6.22 5.27
N LEU A 34 16.13 -5.51 5.69
CA LEU A 34 17.30 -5.21 4.87
C LEU A 34 18.29 -6.37 5.00
N VAL A 35 18.63 -7.01 3.90
CA VAL A 35 19.52 -8.18 3.89
C VAL A 35 20.72 -7.99 2.96
N PRO A 36 21.86 -8.61 3.29
CA PRO A 36 23.02 -8.63 2.39
C PRO A 36 22.77 -9.66 1.28
N PHE A 37 22.82 -9.23 0.02
CA PHE A 37 22.69 -10.09 -1.16
C PHE A 37 23.85 -9.87 -2.12
N GLY A 38 24.78 -10.81 -2.17
CA GLY A 38 26.06 -10.63 -2.86
C GLY A 38 26.82 -9.44 -2.24
N LYS A 39 27.14 -8.45 -3.07
CA LYS A 39 27.76 -7.17 -2.66
C LYS A 39 26.74 -6.05 -2.37
N ARG A 40 25.44 -6.31 -2.54
CA ARG A 40 24.39 -5.33 -2.37
C ARG A 40 23.61 -5.55 -1.07
N LYS A 41 22.93 -4.52 -0.63
CA LYS A 41 21.92 -4.58 0.43
C LYS A 41 20.57 -4.37 -0.22
N VAL A 42 19.61 -5.27 0.02
CA VAL A 42 18.32 -5.25 -0.63
C VAL A 42 17.21 -5.47 0.38
N THR A 43 16.02 -4.93 0.10
CA THR A 43 14.82 -5.25 0.85
C THR A 43 14.36 -6.67 0.53
N GLY A 44 14.04 -7.42 1.57
CA GLY A 44 13.36 -8.69 1.49
C GLY A 44 12.13 -8.71 2.38
N TYR A 45 11.26 -9.67 2.15
CA TYR A 45 10.01 -9.87 2.88
C TYR A 45 10.10 -11.14 3.69
N ILE A 46 9.82 -11.10 4.99
CA ILE A 46 9.80 -12.29 5.85
C ILE A 46 8.59 -13.14 5.47
N VAL A 47 8.85 -14.38 5.04
CA VAL A 47 7.82 -15.33 4.60
C VAL A 47 7.76 -16.59 5.45
N GLY A 48 8.55 -16.64 6.51
CA GLY A 48 8.56 -17.74 7.47
C GLY A 48 9.76 -17.65 8.41
N SER A 49 9.77 -18.52 9.43
CA SER A 49 10.87 -18.68 10.39
C SER A 49 11.12 -20.14 10.66
N THR A 50 12.35 -20.48 11.07
CA THR A 50 12.76 -21.82 11.46
C THR A 50 13.75 -21.75 12.62
N PRO A 51 13.70 -22.69 13.58
CA PRO A 51 14.65 -22.70 14.68
C PRO A 51 16.06 -23.15 14.25
N SER A 52 16.17 -23.94 13.19
CA SER A 52 17.43 -24.51 12.70
C SER A 52 17.53 -24.46 11.17
N THR A 53 18.73 -24.60 10.65
CA THR A 53 19.02 -24.67 9.22
C THR A 53 20.22 -25.56 8.97
N GLU A 54 20.22 -26.28 7.84
CA GLU A 54 21.34 -27.10 7.39
C GLU A 54 22.41 -26.29 6.63
N ILE A 55 22.16 -25.00 6.39
CA ILE A 55 23.07 -24.13 5.66
C ILE A 55 24.27 -23.81 6.54
N LYS A 56 25.47 -24.19 6.13
CA LYS A 56 26.71 -24.05 6.92
C LYS A 56 27.11 -22.60 7.23
N SER A 57 26.77 -21.65 6.35
CA SER A 57 27.13 -20.24 6.52
C SER A 57 25.93 -19.35 6.19
N VAL A 58 25.24 -18.88 7.19
CA VAL A 58 24.06 -18.00 7.06
C VAL A 58 24.45 -16.60 7.46
N LYS A 59 24.12 -15.63 6.59
CA LYS A 59 24.34 -14.20 6.87
C LYS A 59 23.24 -13.65 7.78
N ASN A 60 23.60 -12.70 8.61
CA ASN A 60 22.62 -11.97 9.43
C ASN A 60 21.81 -10.99 8.59
N ILE A 61 20.57 -10.73 9.02
CA ILE A 61 19.83 -9.54 8.56
C ILE A 61 20.58 -8.29 9.06
N ILE A 62 20.44 -7.18 8.30
CA ILE A 62 21.08 -5.91 8.63
C ILE A 62 20.17 -5.08 9.53
N GLU A 63 18.88 -5.00 9.16
CA GLU A 63 17.90 -4.13 9.82
C GLU A 63 16.48 -4.65 9.60
N LEU A 64 15.62 -4.48 10.59
CA LEU A 64 14.17 -4.66 10.47
C LEU A 64 13.54 -3.31 10.08
N LEU A 65 12.93 -3.26 8.89
CA LEU A 65 12.43 -2.01 8.30
C LEU A 65 11.03 -1.60 8.81
N ASP A 66 10.28 -2.55 9.35
CA ASP A 66 8.89 -2.34 9.75
C ASP A 66 8.65 -2.61 11.23
N THR A 67 7.88 -1.75 11.88
CA THR A 67 7.34 -2.00 13.23
C THR A 67 6.18 -2.97 13.19
N GLU A 68 5.33 -2.88 12.16
CA GLU A 68 4.12 -3.69 11.94
C GLU A 68 4.23 -4.42 10.59
N PRO A 69 3.72 -5.66 10.46
CA PRO A 69 3.73 -6.38 9.19
C PRO A 69 2.88 -5.66 8.14
N LEU A 70 3.25 -5.74 6.88
CA LEU A 70 2.50 -5.19 5.74
C LEU A 70 1.36 -6.11 5.28
N PHE A 71 1.47 -7.37 5.61
CA PHE A 71 0.49 -8.43 5.32
C PHE A 71 0.62 -9.54 6.38
N ASN A 72 -0.39 -10.37 6.51
CA ASN A 72 -0.42 -11.49 7.47
C ASN A 72 -0.12 -12.84 6.77
N ALA A 73 -0.15 -13.93 7.55
CA ALA A 73 0.11 -15.28 7.04
C ALA A 73 -0.91 -15.73 5.98
N GLU A 74 -2.18 -15.38 6.18
CA GLU A 74 -3.25 -15.72 5.23
C GLU A 74 -3.10 -14.97 3.90
N ASP A 75 -2.66 -13.69 3.94
CA ASP A 75 -2.34 -12.94 2.73
C ASP A 75 -1.13 -13.54 2.03
N LEU A 76 -0.14 -14.05 2.79
CA LEU A 76 1.01 -14.74 2.22
C LEU A 76 0.61 -16.00 1.45
N GLU A 77 -0.37 -16.76 1.92
CA GLU A 77 -0.90 -17.93 1.19
C GLU A 77 -1.48 -17.52 -0.16
N PHE A 78 -2.23 -16.40 -0.20
CA PHE A 78 -2.75 -15.86 -1.44
C PHE A 78 -1.64 -15.38 -2.39
N TYR A 79 -0.61 -14.70 -1.87
CA TYR A 79 0.54 -14.28 -2.68
C TYR A 79 1.37 -15.46 -3.18
N ARG A 80 1.53 -16.52 -2.39
CA ARG A 80 2.18 -17.78 -2.83
C ARG A 80 1.41 -18.43 -3.96
N TRP A 81 0.09 -18.58 -3.78
CA TRP A 81 -0.76 -19.13 -4.83
C TRP A 81 -0.65 -18.31 -6.13
N THR A 82 -0.67 -16.97 -6.01
CA THR A 82 -0.51 -16.07 -7.17
C THR A 82 0.85 -16.25 -7.83
N SER A 83 1.92 -16.33 -7.03
CA SER A 83 3.28 -16.59 -7.49
C SER A 83 3.39 -17.90 -8.28
N ASP A 84 2.83 -18.97 -7.73
CA ASP A 84 2.92 -20.31 -8.32
C ASP A 84 2.06 -20.42 -9.59
N TYR A 85 0.82 -19.91 -9.55
CA TYR A 85 -0.10 -20.00 -10.69
C TYR A 85 0.40 -19.19 -11.90
N TYR A 86 0.91 -17.99 -11.68
CA TYR A 86 1.45 -17.14 -12.75
C TYR A 86 2.94 -17.36 -13.00
N MET A 87 3.55 -18.36 -12.39
CA MET A 87 4.99 -18.71 -12.52
C MET A 87 5.89 -17.48 -12.33
N HIS A 88 5.55 -16.61 -11.37
CA HIS A 88 6.25 -15.37 -11.09
C HIS A 88 6.96 -15.45 -9.73
N PRO A 89 8.26 -15.12 -9.61
CA PRO A 89 9.02 -15.28 -8.36
C PRO A 89 8.35 -14.58 -7.18
N LEU A 90 8.19 -15.26 -6.03
CA LEU A 90 7.44 -14.77 -4.86
C LEU A 90 7.90 -13.37 -4.41
N GLY A 91 9.21 -13.11 -4.35
CA GLY A 91 9.71 -11.79 -3.96
C GLY A 91 9.32 -10.67 -4.92
N LYS A 92 9.23 -10.97 -6.23
CA LYS A 92 8.74 -10.04 -7.24
C LYS A 92 7.21 -9.89 -7.16
N THR A 93 6.49 -10.97 -6.90
CA THR A 93 5.03 -10.95 -6.67
C THR A 93 4.69 -10.07 -5.48
N LEU A 94 5.38 -10.22 -4.34
CA LEU A 94 5.20 -9.36 -3.17
C LEU A 94 5.49 -7.90 -3.49
N LYS A 95 6.60 -7.60 -4.18
CA LYS A 95 6.93 -6.23 -4.60
C LYS A 95 5.86 -5.60 -5.50
N ALA A 96 5.28 -6.38 -6.41
CA ALA A 96 4.22 -5.90 -7.31
C ALA A 96 2.86 -5.71 -6.62
N SER A 97 2.58 -6.52 -5.60
CA SER A 97 1.31 -6.50 -4.85
C SER A 97 1.26 -5.43 -3.76
N LEU A 98 2.40 -5.05 -3.20
CA LEU A 98 2.51 -4.07 -2.11
C LEU A 98 2.58 -2.62 -2.62
N PRO A 99 2.34 -1.61 -1.77
CA PRO A 99 2.48 -0.21 -2.17
C PRO A 99 3.89 0.10 -2.68
N GLY A 100 4.00 0.78 -3.83
CA GLY A 100 5.29 1.16 -4.38
C GLY A 100 6.01 2.24 -3.56
N GLY A 101 7.36 2.28 -3.65
CA GLY A 101 8.19 3.31 -3.02
C GLY A 101 8.51 3.06 -1.55
N ILE A 102 8.09 1.92 -1.00
CA ILE A 102 8.40 1.53 0.38
C ILE A 102 9.74 0.79 0.50
N ASP A 103 10.25 0.21 -0.60
CA ASP A 103 11.48 -0.58 -0.57
C ASP A 103 12.72 0.30 -0.40
N VAL A 104 13.68 -0.25 0.31
CA VAL A 104 15.01 0.31 0.54
C VAL A 104 16.00 -0.58 -0.21
N GLU A 105 16.70 -0.03 -1.16
CA GLU A 105 17.69 -0.75 -1.95
C GLU A 105 19.03 -0.02 -1.94
N SER A 106 20.11 -0.79 -2.04
CA SER A 106 21.42 -0.20 -2.26
C SER A 106 21.53 0.25 -3.71
N ASN A 107 21.56 1.56 -3.92
CA ASN A 107 21.79 2.16 -5.22
C ASN A 107 23.27 2.51 -5.36
N ARG A 108 23.84 2.18 -6.50
CA ARG A 108 25.18 2.61 -6.83
C ARG A 108 25.19 4.11 -7.06
N TRP A 109 25.93 4.81 -6.22
CA TRP A 109 26.14 6.25 -6.28
C TRP A 109 27.43 6.54 -7.00
N VAL A 110 27.41 7.52 -7.88
CA VAL A 110 28.56 7.93 -8.71
C VAL A 110 28.86 9.38 -8.40
N SER A 111 30.07 9.68 -7.98
CA SER A 111 30.56 11.04 -7.78
C SER A 111 31.90 11.24 -8.48
N LEU A 112 32.22 12.47 -8.86
CA LEU A 112 33.56 12.79 -9.37
C LEU A 112 34.57 12.65 -8.25
N THR A 113 35.81 12.26 -8.61
CA THR A 113 36.94 12.21 -7.69
C THR A 113 37.60 13.58 -7.65
N ASP A 114 38.00 14.05 -6.46
CA ASP A 114 38.69 15.34 -6.31
C ASP A 114 40.05 15.36 -7.01
N ASP A 115 40.77 14.23 -7.01
CA ASP A 115 42.09 14.04 -7.64
C ASP A 115 42.02 13.63 -9.14
N ARG A 116 40.96 14.02 -9.85
CA ARG A 116 40.82 13.67 -11.24
C ARG A 116 41.93 14.24 -12.10
N LYS A 117 42.44 13.44 -13.03
CA LYS A 117 43.41 13.92 -14.05
C LYS A 117 42.77 15.02 -14.90
N THR A 118 43.44 16.11 -15.10
CA THR A 118 43.03 17.27 -15.92
C THR A 118 43.13 17.05 -17.44
N GLY A 119 43.03 15.82 -17.93
CA GLY A 119 43.05 15.49 -19.35
C GLY A 119 41.98 14.45 -19.69
N GLU A 120 41.21 14.70 -20.75
CA GLU A 120 40.19 13.80 -21.25
C GLU A 120 40.70 12.82 -22.31
N ASP A 121 42.02 12.69 -22.44
CA ASP A 121 42.66 11.84 -23.44
C ASP A 121 42.34 10.35 -23.19
N GLY A 122 41.77 9.71 -24.21
CA GLY A 122 41.38 8.30 -24.17
C GLY A 122 40.02 7.98 -23.63
N LEU A 123 39.16 8.99 -23.36
CA LEU A 123 37.74 8.80 -22.99
C LEU A 123 36.85 8.75 -24.23
N SER A 124 35.89 7.84 -24.20
CA SER A 124 34.83 7.82 -25.21
C SER A 124 33.84 8.98 -25.01
N ASP A 125 33.08 9.36 -26.06
CA ASP A 125 32.06 10.39 -25.98
C ASP A 125 31.00 10.08 -24.89
N ALA A 126 30.70 8.81 -24.70
CA ALA A 126 29.83 8.35 -23.63
C ALA A 126 30.39 8.63 -22.24
N GLN A 127 31.68 8.42 -22.04
CA GLN A 127 32.35 8.66 -20.77
C GLN A 127 32.49 10.16 -20.48
N ARG A 128 32.74 10.97 -21.51
CA ARG A 128 32.72 12.44 -21.42
C ARG A 128 31.35 12.97 -21.01
N GLY A 129 30.27 12.50 -21.65
CA GLY A 129 28.91 12.89 -21.26
C GLY A 129 28.53 12.52 -19.85
N ILE A 130 29.04 11.38 -19.31
CA ILE A 130 28.85 11.03 -17.90
C ILE A 130 29.57 12.01 -16.96
N ILE A 131 30.81 12.41 -17.31
CA ILE A 131 31.59 13.37 -16.51
C ILE A 131 30.93 14.75 -16.53
N GLU A 132 30.43 15.19 -17.68
CA GLU A 132 29.74 16.47 -17.84
C GLU A 132 28.49 16.53 -16.94
N ILE A 133 27.62 15.53 -17.01
CA ILE A 133 26.43 15.43 -16.14
C ILE A 133 26.84 15.43 -14.65
N LEU A 134 27.88 14.69 -14.28
CA LEU A 134 28.35 14.65 -12.89
C LEU A 134 28.97 15.99 -12.43
N SER A 135 29.50 16.79 -13.36
CA SER A 135 30.07 18.11 -13.04
C SER A 135 29.01 19.11 -12.58
N GLU A 136 27.80 18.98 -13.12
CA GLU A 136 26.64 19.76 -12.68
C GLU A 136 26.07 19.28 -11.33
N HIS A 137 26.53 18.12 -10.83
CA HIS A 137 26.03 17.50 -9.60
C HIS A 137 27.16 17.19 -8.62
N PRO A 138 27.67 18.17 -7.86
CA PRO A 138 28.85 18.00 -6.97
C PRO A 138 28.66 16.89 -5.93
N ASN A 139 27.42 16.62 -5.50
CA ASN A 139 27.11 15.55 -4.55
C ASN A 139 26.98 14.16 -5.19
N GLY A 140 27.21 14.06 -6.51
CA GLY A 140 27.05 12.85 -7.30
C GLY A 140 25.59 12.49 -7.61
N LEU A 141 25.40 11.44 -8.39
CA LEU A 141 24.09 10.92 -8.82
C LEU A 141 24.00 9.40 -8.66
N SER A 142 22.79 8.86 -8.57
CA SER A 142 22.60 7.42 -8.66
C SER A 142 22.86 6.93 -10.09
N ALA A 143 23.39 5.72 -10.24
CA ALA A 143 23.62 5.11 -11.55
C ALA A 143 22.32 5.01 -12.38
N ASP A 144 21.18 4.82 -11.73
CA ASP A 144 19.88 4.77 -12.42
C ASP A 144 19.46 6.14 -12.97
N LYS A 145 19.73 7.23 -12.23
CA LYS A 145 19.49 8.58 -12.72
C LYS A 145 20.42 8.90 -13.88
N LEU A 146 21.71 8.55 -13.77
CA LEU A 146 22.67 8.70 -14.88
C LEU A 146 22.26 7.94 -16.14
N LYS A 147 21.72 6.71 -16.01
CA LYS A 147 21.16 5.97 -17.15
C LYS A 147 20.04 6.75 -17.83
N LYS A 148 19.14 7.33 -17.04
CA LYS A 148 18.00 8.11 -17.56
C LYS A 148 18.47 9.39 -18.24
N ASP A 149 19.39 10.12 -17.61
CA ASP A 149 19.86 11.41 -18.09
C ASP A 149 20.77 11.25 -19.35
N THR A 150 21.53 10.15 -19.44
CA THR A 150 22.32 9.80 -20.64
C THR A 150 21.50 9.12 -21.73
N GLY A 151 20.25 8.70 -21.48
CA GLY A 151 19.41 7.93 -22.41
C GLY A 151 19.95 6.52 -22.75
N ARG A 152 20.93 6.00 -21.98
CA ARG A 152 21.63 4.73 -22.27
C ARG A 152 21.23 3.63 -21.28
N ASN A 153 20.87 2.48 -21.79
CA ASN A 153 20.47 1.33 -20.98
C ASN A 153 21.63 0.65 -20.23
N ASN A 154 22.84 0.71 -20.77
CA ASN A 154 24.03 0.11 -20.15
C ASN A 154 25.16 1.14 -20.03
N ILE A 155 25.41 1.63 -18.80
CA ILE A 155 26.50 2.54 -18.47
C ILE A 155 27.52 1.90 -17.51
N LEU A 156 27.28 0.63 -17.12
CA LEU A 156 28.09 0.00 -16.05
C LEU A 156 29.54 -0.20 -16.44
N ASP A 157 29.81 -0.51 -17.70
CA ASP A 157 31.18 -0.71 -18.20
C ASP A 157 31.91 0.63 -18.33
N ASP A 158 31.20 1.67 -18.76
CA ASP A 158 31.72 3.04 -18.77
C ASP A 158 32.07 3.51 -17.36
N LEU A 159 31.17 3.26 -16.39
CA LEU A 159 31.42 3.61 -14.98
C LEU A 159 32.60 2.84 -14.37
N ARG A 160 32.74 1.55 -14.70
CA ARG A 160 33.90 0.75 -14.25
C ARG A 160 35.21 1.28 -14.85
N ARG A 161 35.19 1.64 -16.14
CA ARG A 161 36.35 2.22 -16.82
C ARG A 161 36.73 3.57 -16.23
N LEU A 162 35.74 4.46 -15.99
CA LEU A 162 35.94 5.75 -15.34
C LEU A 162 36.44 5.60 -13.91
N GLN A 163 35.98 4.60 -13.16
CA GLN A 163 36.51 4.28 -11.82
C GLN A 163 37.95 3.79 -11.88
N PHE A 164 38.26 2.91 -12.82
CA PHE A 164 39.64 2.43 -13.03
C PHE A 164 40.61 3.59 -13.35
N LEU A 165 40.13 4.53 -14.17
CA LEU A 165 40.87 5.73 -14.54
C LEU A 165 40.86 6.83 -13.46
N LYS A 166 40.21 6.59 -12.32
CA LYS A 166 40.07 7.51 -11.18
C LYS A 166 39.31 8.82 -11.48
N TYR A 167 38.44 8.84 -12.46
CA TYR A 167 37.55 9.97 -12.69
C TYR A 167 36.33 9.99 -11.79
N VAL A 168 35.84 8.80 -11.42
CA VAL A 168 34.64 8.67 -10.57
C VAL A 168 34.89 7.74 -9.40
N ASN A 169 34.19 8.01 -8.30
CA ASN A 169 34.05 7.13 -7.16
C ASN A 169 32.69 6.44 -7.22
N LEU A 170 32.67 5.11 -7.01
CA LEU A 170 31.45 4.30 -6.96
C LEU A 170 31.21 3.83 -5.54
N GLU A 171 30.14 4.29 -4.94
CA GLU A 171 29.71 3.90 -3.59
C GLU A 171 28.33 3.25 -3.65
N ASP A 172 28.13 2.21 -2.85
CA ASP A 172 26.79 1.66 -2.65
C ASP A 172 26.10 2.40 -1.50
N ARG A 173 25.20 3.34 -1.83
CA ARG A 173 24.40 4.09 -0.85
C ARG A 173 23.04 3.45 -0.71
N ILE A 174 22.58 3.32 0.53
CA ILE A 174 21.22 2.85 0.82
C ILE A 174 20.25 3.98 0.47
N SER A 175 19.35 3.73 -0.49
CA SER A 175 18.26 4.66 -0.78
C SER A 175 17.32 4.73 0.45
N LYS A 176 16.90 5.93 0.81
CA LYS A 176 15.79 6.05 1.77
C LYS A 176 14.50 5.68 1.04
N ALA A 177 13.59 5.00 1.74
CA ALA A 177 12.26 4.77 1.19
C ALA A 177 11.63 6.11 0.78
N ASP A 178 11.06 6.17 -0.44
CA ASP A 178 10.39 7.37 -0.96
C ASP A 178 9.19 7.75 -0.09
N VAL A 179 8.61 6.74 0.56
CA VAL A 179 7.39 6.85 1.35
C VAL A 179 7.71 6.80 2.83
N LYS A 180 7.26 7.83 3.56
CA LYS A 180 7.39 7.91 5.02
C LYS A 180 6.02 8.11 5.65
N LYS A 181 5.87 7.60 6.87
CA LYS A 181 4.73 7.89 7.73
C LYS A 181 4.65 9.40 7.95
N LYS A 182 3.47 9.99 7.75
CA LYS A 182 3.23 11.39 8.12
C LYS A 182 2.98 11.43 9.62
N THR A 183 3.73 12.25 10.33
CA THR A 183 3.55 12.45 11.76
C THR A 183 3.25 13.90 12.03
N GLU A 184 2.35 14.17 12.95
CA GLU A 184 2.04 15.51 13.46
C GLU A 184 2.33 15.57 14.96
N LYS A 185 2.88 16.71 15.38
CA LYS A 185 3.12 16.96 16.79
C LYS A 185 1.84 17.44 17.44
N ARG A 186 1.41 16.74 18.49
CA ARG A 186 0.31 17.10 19.37
C ARG A 186 0.87 17.70 20.65
N ILE A 187 0.29 18.79 21.09
CA ILE A 187 0.68 19.56 22.25
C ILE A 187 -0.45 19.55 23.26
N LYS A 188 -0.12 19.19 24.49
CA LYS A 188 -1.04 19.15 25.64
C LYS A 188 -0.37 19.83 26.83
N LEU A 189 -1.14 20.49 27.68
CA LEU A 189 -0.63 20.99 28.95
C LEU A 189 -0.21 19.82 29.86
N THR A 190 0.88 20.02 30.58
CA THR A 190 1.35 19.07 31.59
C THR A 190 0.38 19.05 32.77
N SER A 191 0.10 17.87 33.35
CA SER A 191 -0.74 17.73 34.52
C SER A 191 0.03 16.94 35.60
N PRO A 192 0.19 17.47 36.84
CA PRO A 192 -0.27 18.79 37.30
C PRO A 192 0.50 19.93 36.63
N PHE A 193 -0.19 21.05 36.39
CA PHE A 193 0.44 22.24 35.79
C PHE A 193 1.29 22.97 36.87
N PRO A 194 2.57 23.30 36.58
CA PRO A 194 3.43 23.95 37.55
C PRO A 194 2.97 25.38 37.82
N LEU A 195 2.49 25.67 39.04
CA LEU A 195 1.88 26.96 39.44
C LEU A 195 2.89 28.06 39.67
N GLU A 196 4.18 27.78 39.88
CA GLU A 196 5.20 28.76 40.29
C GLU A 196 5.99 29.38 39.12
N ILE A 197 5.70 29.00 37.86
CA ILE A 197 6.48 29.49 36.72
C ILE A 197 5.88 30.77 36.13
N LYS A 198 6.65 31.85 36.16
CA LYS A 198 6.27 33.10 35.44
C LYS A 198 6.22 32.86 33.94
N LEU A 199 5.03 33.03 33.38
CA LEU A 199 4.75 32.93 31.94
C LEU A 199 4.91 34.29 31.29
N THR A 200 5.40 34.31 30.05
CA THR A 200 5.30 35.49 29.18
C THR A 200 3.89 35.60 28.63
N GLU A 201 3.45 36.79 28.19
CA GLU A 201 2.13 36.99 27.58
C GLU A 201 1.83 35.97 26.47
N LYS A 202 2.84 35.71 25.61
CA LYS A 202 2.70 34.70 24.54
C LYS A 202 2.54 33.28 25.06
N GLN A 203 3.23 32.92 26.14
CA GLN A 203 3.10 31.60 26.76
C GLN A 203 1.74 31.45 27.43
N GLN A 204 1.28 32.54 28.10
CA GLN A 204 -0.05 32.56 28.72
C GLN A 204 -1.14 32.37 27.69
N ALA A 205 -1.11 33.09 26.56
CA ALA A 205 -2.08 32.95 25.47
C ALA A 205 -2.13 31.50 24.91
N VAL A 206 -0.98 30.86 24.71
CA VAL A 206 -0.92 29.45 24.29
C VAL A 206 -1.46 28.53 25.37
N CYS A 207 -1.19 28.76 26.65
CA CYS A 207 -1.76 28.00 27.76
C CYS A 207 -3.28 28.09 27.79
N ASP A 208 -3.83 29.28 27.65
CA ASP A 208 -5.28 29.53 27.71
C ASP A 208 -5.98 28.88 26.47
N PHE A 209 -5.35 28.94 25.31
CA PHE A 209 -5.80 28.21 24.12
C PHE A 209 -5.82 26.69 24.35
N LEU A 210 -4.75 26.12 24.91
CA LEU A 210 -4.67 24.69 25.23
C LEU A 210 -5.63 24.29 26.35
N LYS A 211 -5.93 25.14 27.34
CA LYS A 211 -6.97 24.88 28.35
C LYS A 211 -8.35 24.77 27.74
N LYS A 212 -8.64 25.64 26.75
CA LYS A 212 -9.94 25.66 26.06
C LYS A 212 -10.14 24.49 25.11
N HIS A 213 -9.09 24.11 24.37
CA HIS A 213 -9.17 23.14 23.29
C HIS A 213 -8.58 21.75 23.62
N GLY A 214 -7.93 21.61 24.78
CA GLY A 214 -7.30 20.34 25.19
C GLY A 214 -6.00 20.05 24.42
N GLU A 215 -5.89 18.86 23.86
CA GLU A 215 -4.75 18.45 23.04
C GLU A 215 -4.93 18.94 21.61
N VAL A 216 -4.00 19.77 21.11
CA VAL A 216 -4.07 20.42 19.79
C VAL A 216 -2.81 20.13 18.97
N ASP A 217 -2.93 20.04 17.65
CA ASP A 217 -1.78 19.91 16.76
C ASP A 217 -0.99 21.20 16.62
N LEU A 218 0.31 21.08 16.37
CA LEU A 218 1.20 22.22 16.23
C LEU A 218 0.81 23.17 15.08
N PRO A 219 0.39 22.72 13.89
CA PRO A 219 -0.11 23.59 12.83
C PRO A 219 -1.26 24.49 13.26
N SER A 220 -2.24 23.97 14.00
CA SER A 220 -3.36 24.79 14.53
C SER A 220 -2.88 25.89 15.46
N ILE A 221 -1.94 25.60 16.35
CA ILE A 221 -1.34 26.62 17.23
C ILE A 221 -0.55 27.64 16.41
N CYS A 222 0.15 27.20 15.33
CA CYS A 222 0.88 28.09 14.44
C CYS A 222 -0.04 29.00 13.60
N GLY A 223 -1.27 28.56 13.31
CA GLY A 223 -2.28 29.38 12.63
C GLY A 223 -2.77 30.53 13.50
N GLU A 224 -2.91 30.32 14.81
CA GLU A 224 -3.40 31.31 15.76
C GLU A 224 -2.29 32.24 16.28
N PHE A 225 -1.08 31.74 16.45
CA PHE A 225 0.00 32.49 17.13
C PHE A 225 1.25 32.59 16.27
N LYS A 226 1.73 33.83 16.06
CA LYS A 226 3.03 34.10 15.42
C LYS A 226 4.18 33.52 16.26
N ASN A 227 5.11 32.81 15.61
CA ASN A 227 6.26 32.15 16.25
C ASN A 227 5.89 31.04 17.27
N ALA A 228 4.72 30.43 17.13
CA ALA A 228 4.21 29.38 18.03
C ALA A 228 5.18 28.24 18.24
N GLN A 229 5.84 27.77 17.17
CA GLN A 229 6.79 26.65 17.24
C GLN A 229 7.95 26.91 18.23
N ALA A 230 8.52 28.13 18.21
CA ALA A 230 9.59 28.51 19.15
C ALA A 230 9.04 28.66 20.58
N THR A 231 7.83 29.18 20.73
CA THR A 231 7.15 29.34 22.02
C THR A 231 6.86 27.96 22.63
N VAL A 232 6.25 27.03 21.88
CA VAL A 232 5.96 25.66 22.32
C VAL A 232 7.25 24.93 22.72
N LYS A 233 8.33 25.04 21.94
CA LYS A 233 9.63 24.43 22.28
C LYS A 233 10.22 24.97 23.60
N ARG A 234 10.01 26.25 23.90
CA ARG A 234 10.43 26.85 25.18
C ARG A 234 9.53 26.40 26.34
N MET A 235 8.23 26.26 26.09
CA MET A 235 7.27 25.74 27.06
C MET A 235 7.53 24.28 27.41
N GLU A 236 7.89 23.47 26.40
CA GLU A 236 8.29 22.07 26.58
C GLU A 236 9.54 21.96 27.49
N LYS A 237 10.57 22.78 27.21
CA LYS A 237 11.77 22.84 28.07
C LYS A 237 11.50 23.28 29.50
N LYS A 238 10.44 24.06 29.74
CA LYS A 238 9.98 24.47 31.07
C LYS A 238 9.03 23.48 31.71
N GLY A 239 8.71 22.34 31.06
CA GLY A 239 7.76 21.35 31.55
C GLY A 239 6.30 21.82 31.58
N LEU A 240 5.95 22.88 30.86
CA LEU A 240 4.59 23.43 30.81
C LEU A 240 3.67 22.67 29.85
N VAL A 241 4.24 22.10 28.81
CA VAL A 241 3.54 21.31 27.79
C VAL A 241 4.27 19.99 27.54
N HIS A 242 3.49 18.98 27.23
CA HIS A 242 3.97 17.71 26.72
C HIS A 242 3.71 17.64 25.21
N THR A 243 4.77 17.35 24.46
CA THR A 243 4.67 17.14 23.00
C THR A 243 4.67 15.65 22.72
N SER A 244 3.59 15.16 22.16
CA SER A 244 3.47 13.79 21.61
C SER A 244 3.56 13.83 20.10
N THR A 245 4.02 12.75 19.48
CA THR A 245 4.01 12.60 18.03
C THR A 245 2.93 11.59 17.67
N ARG A 246 1.91 12.08 16.96
CA ARG A 246 0.84 11.20 16.45
C ARG A 246 1.01 10.98 14.96
N GLU A 247 0.79 9.75 14.54
CA GLU A 247 0.72 9.41 13.13
C GLU A 247 -0.60 9.90 12.54
N VAL A 248 -0.54 10.47 11.33
CA VAL A 248 -1.69 11.02 10.60
C VAL A 248 -1.68 10.47 9.19
N TYR A 249 -2.83 10.08 8.71
CA TYR A 249 -2.98 9.63 7.34
C TYR A 249 -3.19 10.81 6.39
N ARG A 250 -2.64 10.69 5.18
CA ARG A 250 -2.92 11.63 4.10
C ARG A 250 -4.26 11.26 3.49
N SER A 251 -5.15 12.22 3.37
CA SER A 251 -6.39 11.99 2.60
C SER A 251 -6.04 11.74 1.13
N PRO A 252 -6.48 10.64 0.54
CA PRO A 252 -6.25 10.36 -0.87
C PRO A 252 -7.07 11.26 -1.79
N ASP A 253 -8.12 11.88 -1.27
CA ASP A 253 -9.10 12.63 -2.03
C ASP A 253 -9.37 14.00 -1.40
N LYS A 254 -9.13 15.06 -2.18
CA LYS A 254 -9.40 16.45 -1.78
C LYS A 254 -10.76 16.96 -2.30
N THR A 255 -11.56 16.10 -2.93
CA THR A 255 -12.87 16.50 -3.44
C THR A 255 -13.80 16.85 -2.28
N PRO A 256 -14.41 18.05 -2.27
CA PRO A 256 -15.38 18.41 -1.26
C PRO A 256 -16.54 17.43 -1.26
N HIS A 257 -17.01 17.06 -0.07
CA HIS A 257 -18.23 16.28 0.08
C HIS A 257 -19.42 17.15 -0.38
N ILE A 258 -19.96 16.85 -1.54
CA ILE A 258 -21.22 17.42 -1.98
C ILE A 258 -22.30 16.53 -1.34
N GLY A 259 -22.76 16.90 -0.15
CA GLY A 259 -23.75 16.16 0.61
C GLY A 259 -25.01 15.88 -0.23
N GLY A 260 -25.13 14.64 -0.68
CA GLY A 260 -26.37 14.09 -1.22
C GLY A 260 -27.10 13.37 -0.08
N GLY A 261 -28.31 13.78 0.23
CA GLY A 261 -29.07 13.21 1.33
C GLY A 261 -29.15 11.69 1.25
N ASN A 262 -29.18 11.08 2.42
CA ASN A 262 -29.27 9.62 2.63
C ASN A 262 -30.63 9.08 2.10
N THR A 263 -30.76 8.99 0.78
CA THR A 263 -31.94 8.40 0.12
C THR A 263 -31.88 6.89 0.33
N ARG A 264 -32.66 6.39 1.26
CA ARG A 264 -32.91 4.94 1.39
C ARG A 264 -33.58 4.47 0.10
N ILE A 265 -32.80 3.87 -0.78
CA ILE A 265 -33.28 3.26 -2.01
C ILE A 265 -34.00 1.97 -1.63
N THR A 266 -35.30 1.86 -2.03
CA THR A 266 -36.07 0.62 -1.86
C THR A 266 -35.67 -0.33 -2.99
N LEU A 267 -35.30 -1.55 -2.63
CA LEU A 267 -34.94 -2.60 -3.59
C LEU A 267 -36.23 -3.07 -4.32
N ASN A 268 -36.05 -3.38 -5.59
CA ASN A 268 -37.09 -4.12 -6.31
C ASN A 268 -37.07 -5.61 -5.94
N ASN A 269 -38.06 -6.38 -6.40
CA ASN A 269 -38.22 -7.79 -6.05
C ASN A 269 -37.03 -8.64 -6.50
N GLU A 270 -36.44 -8.37 -7.66
CA GLU A 270 -35.29 -9.12 -8.20
C GLU A 270 -34.03 -8.84 -7.40
N GLN A 271 -33.76 -7.58 -7.03
CA GLN A 271 -32.67 -7.17 -6.17
C GLN A 271 -32.78 -7.79 -4.78
N ALA A 272 -33.99 -7.79 -4.21
CA ALA A 272 -34.26 -8.42 -2.93
C ALA A 272 -34.05 -9.94 -2.98
N ALA A 273 -34.49 -10.60 -4.05
CA ALA A 273 -34.23 -12.02 -4.27
C ALA A 273 -32.75 -12.34 -4.41
N ALA A 274 -32.00 -11.55 -5.19
CA ALA A 274 -30.55 -11.71 -5.34
C ALA A 274 -29.83 -11.59 -3.98
N LEU A 275 -30.16 -10.59 -3.17
CA LEU A 275 -29.63 -10.43 -1.83
C LEU A 275 -30.00 -11.58 -0.89
N GLY A 276 -31.24 -12.10 -1.01
CA GLY A 276 -31.69 -13.27 -0.26
C GLY A 276 -30.82 -14.51 -0.48
N GLU A 277 -30.23 -14.67 -1.65
CA GLU A 277 -29.27 -15.74 -1.96
C GLU A 277 -27.83 -15.42 -1.50
N ILE A 278 -27.42 -14.15 -1.54
CA ILE A 278 -26.07 -13.69 -1.19
C ILE A 278 -25.84 -13.66 0.32
N ILE A 279 -26.75 -13.09 1.08
CA ILE A 279 -26.60 -12.83 2.52
C ILE A 279 -26.33 -14.11 3.34
N PRO A 280 -26.99 -15.25 3.10
CA PRO A 280 -26.69 -16.49 3.80
C PRO A 280 -25.22 -16.92 3.66
N GLY A 281 -24.62 -16.73 2.49
CA GLY A 281 -23.20 -17.01 2.26
C GLY A 281 -22.28 -16.12 3.11
N ILE A 282 -22.59 -14.81 3.19
CA ILE A 282 -21.85 -13.85 4.02
C ILE A 282 -21.94 -14.22 5.51
N LYS A 283 -23.16 -14.53 6.00
CA LYS A 283 -23.42 -14.87 7.40
C LYS A 283 -22.74 -16.17 7.82
N SER A 284 -22.80 -17.19 6.97
CA SER A 284 -22.25 -18.52 7.25
C SER A 284 -20.76 -18.65 6.96
N ARG A 285 -20.10 -17.59 6.46
CA ARG A 285 -18.70 -17.63 6.00
C ARG A 285 -18.46 -18.81 5.04
N ARG A 286 -19.28 -18.90 4.02
CA ARG A 286 -19.19 -19.95 3.02
C ARG A 286 -18.75 -19.38 1.69
N TYR A 287 -17.83 -20.04 1.02
CA TYR A 287 -17.52 -19.74 -0.37
C TYR A 287 -18.77 -19.82 -1.23
N PHE A 288 -19.16 -18.70 -1.81
CA PHE A 288 -20.35 -18.60 -2.65
C PHE A 288 -20.07 -17.69 -3.85
N PRO A 289 -19.65 -18.29 -4.99
CA PRO A 289 -19.44 -17.55 -6.21
C PRO A 289 -20.77 -17.37 -6.93
N CYS A 290 -21.08 -16.15 -7.33
CA CYS A 290 -22.27 -15.83 -8.09
C CYS A 290 -22.00 -14.82 -9.21
N LEU A 291 -22.74 -14.95 -10.30
CA LEU A 291 -22.85 -13.99 -11.38
C LEU A 291 -24.15 -13.22 -11.22
N LEU A 292 -24.04 -11.90 -10.95
CA LEU A 292 -25.18 -10.98 -11.00
C LEU A 292 -25.29 -10.42 -12.42
N HIS A 293 -26.18 -11.01 -13.20
CA HIS A 293 -26.40 -10.65 -14.59
C HIS A 293 -27.62 -9.73 -14.69
N GLY A 294 -27.43 -8.49 -15.12
CA GLY A 294 -28.49 -7.51 -15.28
C GLY A 294 -28.09 -6.43 -16.28
N VAL A 295 -29.06 -5.84 -16.98
CA VAL A 295 -28.80 -4.78 -17.95
C VAL A 295 -28.13 -3.56 -17.30
N THR A 296 -27.52 -2.71 -18.12
CA THR A 296 -26.96 -1.44 -17.64
C THR A 296 -28.08 -0.59 -17.04
N GLY A 297 -27.87 -0.05 -15.83
CA GLY A 297 -28.90 0.73 -15.13
C GLY A 297 -29.93 -0.10 -14.36
N SER A 298 -29.86 -1.44 -14.34
CA SER A 298 -30.78 -2.28 -13.55
C SER A 298 -30.66 -2.07 -12.02
N GLY A 299 -29.59 -1.46 -11.56
CA GLY A 299 -29.36 -1.20 -10.14
C GLY A 299 -28.42 -2.18 -9.46
N LYS A 300 -27.62 -2.96 -10.21
CA LYS A 300 -26.61 -3.89 -9.67
C LYS A 300 -25.77 -3.27 -8.54
N THR A 301 -25.38 -2.01 -8.71
CA THR A 301 -24.62 -1.27 -7.69
C THR A 301 -25.35 -1.22 -6.35
N GLU A 302 -26.68 -1.15 -6.33
CA GLU A 302 -27.44 -1.13 -5.08
C GLU A 302 -27.40 -2.48 -4.36
N VAL A 303 -27.43 -3.59 -5.12
CA VAL A 303 -27.22 -4.93 -4.56
C VAL A 303 -25.85 -5.06 -3.94
N TYR A 304 -24.79 -4.54 -4.62
CA TYR A 304 -23.44 -4.54 -4.06
C TYR A 304 -23.33 -3.75 -2.76
N LEU A 305 -23.86 -2.52 -2.74
CA LEU A 305 -23.80 -1.66 -1.56
C LEU A 305 -24.56 -2.27 -0.38
N LYS A 306 -25.73 -2.91 -0.63
CA LYS A 306 -26.47 -3.63 0.40
C LYS A 306 -25.71 -4.86 0.93
N ALA A 307 -25.08 -5.63 0.05
CA ALA A 307 -24.25 -6.75 0.47
C ALA A 307 -23.04 -6.28 1.30
N ILE A 308 -22.43 -5.13 0.96
CA ILE A 308 -21.37 -4.51 1.73
C ILE A 308 -21.89 -4.05 3.11
N GLU A 309 -23.06 -3.40 3.19
CA GLU A 309 -23.68 -2.99 4.46
C GLU A 309 -23.85 -4.20 5.41
N GLU A 310 -24.43 -5.29 4.90
CA GLU A 310 -24.58 -6.52 5.70
C GLU A 310 -23.23 -7.07 6.15
N THR A 311 -22.24 -7.07 5.26
CA THR A 311 -20.88 -7.54 5.59
C THR A 311 -20.27 -6.73 6.73
N ILE A 312 -20.37 -5.40 6.67
CA ILE A 312 -19.83 -4.48 7.69
C ILE A 312 -20.61 -4.62 9.00
N GLY A 313 -21.94 -4.72 8.92
CA GLY A 313 -22.81 -4.94 10.07
C GLY A 313 -22.48 -6.23 10.85
N LEU A 314 -21.97 -7.25 10.17
CA LEU A 314 -21.51 -8.49 10.75
C LEU A 314 -20.03 -8.43 11.24
N GLY A 315 -19.39 -7.27 11.19
CA GLY A 315 -17.99 -7.09 11.60
C GLY A 315 -16.95 -7.51 10.57
N GLY A 316 -17.36 -7.99 9.38
CA GLY A 316 -16.49 -8.41 8.29
C GLY A 316 -15.94 -7.26 7.46
N SER A 317 -15.16 -7.61 6.43
CA SER A 317 -14.61 -6.67 5.45
C SER A 317 -14.99 -7.06 4.03
N ALA A 318 -15.02 -6.05 3.15
CA ALA A 318 -15.36 -6.21 1.74
C ALA A 318 -14.31 -5.57 0.81
N ILE A 319 -14.09 -6.20 -0.34
CA ILE A 319 -13.34 -5.62 -1.46
C ILE A 319 -14.32 -5.38 -2.61
N TYR A 320 -14.34 -4.16 -3.13
CA TYR A 320 -15.15 -3.78 -4.28
C TYR A 320 -14.22 -3.35 -5.42
N LEU A 321 -14.06 -4.23 -6.40
CA LEU A 321 -13.27 -3.97 -7.60
C LEU A 321 -14.15 -3.31 -8.66
N VAL A 322 -13.65 -2.23 -9.22
CA VAL A 322 -14.29 -1.49 -10.31
C VAL A 322 -13.27 -1.24 -11.42
N PRO A 323 -13.69 -1.19 -12.69
CA PRO A 323 -12.84 -0.69 -13.76
C PRO A 323 -12.33 0.72 -13.42
N GLU A 324 -11.08 1.05 -13.77
CA GLU A 324 -10.47 2.32 -13.37
C GLU A 324 -11.28 3.54 -13.84
N ILE A 325 -11.89 3.44 -15.03
CA ILE A 325 -12.74 4.47 -15.63
C ILE A 325 -14.08 4.67 -14.89
N THR A 326 -14.55 3.67 -14.15
CA THR A 326 -15.82 3.73 -13.40
C THR A 326 -15.64 4.24 -11.98
N LEU A 327 -14.40 4.41 -11.50
CA LEU A 327 -14.12 5.01 -10.19
C LEU A 327 -14.37 6.53 -10.21
N THR A 328 -15.57 6.91 -10.60
CA THR A 328 -16.00 8.30 -10.79
C THR A 328 -16.25 9.02 -9.48
N PRO A 329 -16.25 10.37 -9.47
CA PRO A 329 -16.67 11.15 -8.30
C PRO A 329 -18.08 10.77 -7.80
N GLN A 330 -19.00 10.40 -8.71
CA GLN A 330 -20.37 9.99 -8.37
C GLN A 330 -20.38 8.68 -7.57
N LEU A 331 -19.62 7.66 -7.97
CA LEU A 331 -19.50 6.42 -7.22
C LEU A 331 -18.91 6.66 -5.82
N ARG A 332 -17.86 7.48 -5.75
CA ARG A 332 -17.25 7.87 -4.48
C ARG A 332 -18.21 8.60 -3.55
N SER A 333 -19.01 9.55 -4.10
CA SER A 333 -20.04 10.25 -3.33
C SER A 333 -21.08 9.28 -2.77
N ARG A 334 -21.64 8.38 -3.60
CA ARG A 334 -22.61 7.37 -3.15
C ARG A 334 -22.10 6.51 -2.01
N ILE A 335 -20.81 6.17 -2.04
CA ILE A 335 -20.19 5.36 -1.01
C ILE A 335 -20.00 6.16 0.28
N ARG A 336 -19.52 7.43 0.19
CA ARG A 336 -19.37 8.32 1.33
C ARG A 336 -20.69 8.69 2.00
N ASP A 337 -21.75 8.83 1.21
CA ASP A 337 -23.09 9.11 1.72
C ASP A 337 -23.67 7.95 2.54
N ARG A 338 -23.14 6.74 2.35
CA ARG A 338 -23.67 5.51 2.91
C ARG A 338 -22.81 4.89 4.00
N PHE A 339 -21.52 5.07 3.92
CA PHE A 339 -20.54 4.47 4.85
C PHE A 339 -19.72 5.55 5.53
N ASP A 340 -19.31 5.28 6.76
CA ASP A 340 -18.33 6.12 7.46
C ASP A 340 -17.04 6.22 6.60
N GLU A 341 -16.60 7.45 6.35
CA GLU A 341 -15.39 7.72 5.55
C GLU A 341 -14.16 7.00 6.13
N ASN A 342 -14.09 6.84 7.44
CA ASN A 342 -13.03 6.10 8.09
C ASN A 342 -13.08 4.59 7.80
N ALA A 343 -14.24 4.04 7.53
CA ALA A 343 -14.39 2.63 7.20
C ALA A 343 -14.01 2.30 5.75
N VAL A 344 -13.84 3.32 4.88
CA VAL A 344 -13.58 3.17 3.45
C VAL A 344 -12.12 3.50 3.13
N ALA A 345 -11.47 2.66 2.34
CA ALA A 345 -10.18 2.90 1.72
C ALA A 345 -10.32 2.84 0.19
N ILE A 346 -9.67 3.78 -0.50
CA ILE A 346 -9.71 3.86 -1.96
C ILE A 346 -8.32 3.61 -2.53
N LEU A 347 -8.18 2.62 -3.42
CA LEU A 347 -6.90 2.22 -4.03
C LEU A 347 -6.99 2.27 -5.57
N HIS A 348 -6.34 3.24 -6.19
CA HIS A 348 -6.23 3.35 -7.65
C HIS A 348 -4.87 3.94 -8.08
N SER A 349 -4.58 3.93 -9.39
CA SER A 349 -3.30 4.39 -9.96
C SER A 349 -3.04 5.88 -9.74
N GLY A 350 -4.08 6.72 -9.73
CA GLY A 350 -3.99 8.18 -9.54
C GLY A 350 -3.65 8.63 -8.13
N ILE A 351 -3.60 7.73 -7.14
CA ILE A 351 -3.22 8.08 -5.76
C ILE A 351 -1.70 8.08 -5.63
N GLY A 352 -1.14 9.14 -5.05
CA GLY A 352 0.29 9.23 -4.78
C GLY A 352 0.79 8.10 -3.84
N LYS A 353 2.01 7.64 -4.04
CA LYS A 353 2.63 6.50 -3.31
C LYS A 353 2.44 6.59 -1.79
N SER A 354 2.62 7.80 -1.21
CA SER A 354 2.49 8.00 0.24
C SER A 354 1.07 7.84 0.75
N ALA A 355 0.07 8.34 0.02
CA ALA A 355 -1.33 8.17 0.38
C ALA A 355 -1.77 6.71 0.19
N LYS A 356 -1.30 6.03 -0.86
CA LYS A 356 -1.54 4.60 -1.07
C LYS A 356 -0.99 3.75 0.08
N TYR A 357 0.19 4.11 0.59
CA TYR A 357 0.78 3.44 1.76
C TYR A 357 -0.01 3.71 3.05
N ASP A 358 -0.51 4.94 3.24
CA ASP A 358 -1.35 5.29 4.38
C ASP A 358 -2.67 4.50 4.34
N GLU A 359 -3.36 4.42 3.18
CA GLU A 359 -4.56 3.60 3.00
C GLU A 359 -4.28 2.12 3.25
N TRP A 360 -3.17 1.59 2.73
CA TRP A 360 -2.76 0.21 2.98
C TRP A 360 -2.66 -0.12 4.47
N ARG A 361 -2.09 0.79 5.26
CA ARG A 361 -1.93 0.61 6.70
C ARG A 361 -3.26 0.71 7.45
N ARG A 362 -4.17 1.60 7.02
CA ARG A 362 -5.54 1.65 7.56
C ARG A 362 -6.27 0.32 7.34
N ILE A 363 -6.14 -0.25 6.16
CA ILE A 363 -6.72 -1.57 5.84
C ILE A 363 -6.09 -2.66 6.70
N GLN A 364 -4.76 -2.71 6.74
CA GLN A 364 -4.02 -3.72 7.50
C GLN A 364 -4.33 -3.69 9.00
N ARG A 365 -4.57 -2.50 9.58
CA ARG A 365 -4.98 -2.32 10.97
C ARG A 365 -6.45 -2.64 11.21
N GLY A 366 -7.25 -2.77 10.16
CA GLY A 366 -8.70 -2.99 10.24
C GLY A 366 -9.49 -1.71 10.52
N GLU A 367 -8.86 -0.54 10.40
CA GLU A 367 -9.51 0.76 10.51
C GLU A 367 -10.42 0.99 9.30
N ALA A 368 -9.96 0.64 8.09
CA ALA A 368 -10.77 0.61 6.88
C ALA A 368 -11.15 -0.83 6.54
N ARG A 369 -12.44 -1.12 6.50
CA ARG A 369 -12.99 -2.45 6.24
C ARG A 369 -13.64 -2.59 4.87
N ILE A 370 -13.85 -1.49 4.17
CA ILE A 370 -14.34 -1.45 2.79
C ILE A 370 -13.19 -0.97 1.91
N VAL A 371 -12.72 -1.81 1.01
CA VAL A 371 -11.66 -1.45 0.06
C VAL A 371 -12.28 -1.33 -1.32
N ILE A 372 -12.16 -0.15 -1.92
CA ILE A 372 -12.65 0.12 -3.27
C ILE A 372 -11.48 0.46 -4.15
N GLY A 373 -11.43 -0.11 -5.33
CA GLY A 373 -10.35 0.24 -6.23
C GLY A 373 -10.32 -0.55 -7.52
N ALA A 374 -9.31 -0.21 -8.33
CA ALA A 374 -9.02 -0.92 -9.55
C ALA A 374 -8.37 -2.29 -9.26
N ARG A 375 -7.99 -3.00 -10.30
CA ARG A 375 -7.42 -4.36 -10.26
C ARG A 375 -6.41 -4.62 -9.12
N SER A 376 -5.54 -3.66 -8.78
CA SER A 376 -4.53 -3.86 -7.73
C SER A 376 -5.10 -3.89 -6.31
N ALA A 377 -6.34 -3.44 -6.10
CA ALA A 377 -7.00 -3.49 -4.80
C ALA A 377 -7.28 -4.93 -4.35
N ILE A 378 -7.24 -5.91 -5.26
CA ILE A 378 -7.36 -7.32 -4.91
C ILE A 378 -6.26 -7.81 -3.96
N PHE A 379 -5.13 -7.13 -3.87
CA PHE A 379 -4.03 -7.48 -2.97
C PHE A 379 -4.12 -6.83 -1.58
N ALA A 380 -5.10 -5.95 -1.33
CA ALA A 380 -5.23 -5.22 -0.07
C ALA A 380 -5.33 -6.17 1.15
N PRO A 381 -4.60 -5.90 2.27
CA PRO A 381 -4.50 -6.80 3.42
C PRO A 381 -5.71 -6.69 4.35
N VAL A 382 -6.90 -6.97 3.83
CA VAL A 382 -8.15 -6.90 4.60
C VAL A 382 -8.24 -8.02 5.63
N ARG A 383 -8.69 -7.66 6.83
CA ARG A 383 -8.99 -8.62 7.89
C ARG A 383 -10.43 -9.12 7.73
N ASP A 384 -10.69 -10.37 8.10
CA ASP A 384 -12.04 -10.97 8.08
C ASP A 384 -12.79 -10.70 6.75
N LEU A 385 -12.16 -11.04 5.63
CA LEU A 385 -12.74 -10.87 4.29
C LEU A 385 -13.94 -11.80 4.13
N ARG A 386 -15.14 -11.25 3.89
CA ARG A 386 -16.37 -12.01 3.68
C ARG A 386 -17.02 -11.77 2.33
N LEU A 387 -16.66 -10.68 1.65
CA LEU A 387 -17.27 -10.31 0.38
C LEU A 387 -16.22 -9.73 -0.57
N ILE A 388 -16.23 -10.20 -1.81
CA ILE A 388 -15.56 -9.56 -2.93
C ILE A 388 -16.61 -9.26 -4.00
N VAL A 389 -16.64 -8.02 -4.47
CA VAL A 389 -17.45 -7.61 -5.63
C VAL A 389 -16.52 -7.26 -6.77
N VAL A 390 -16.83 -7.74 -7.96
CA VAL A 390 -16.14 -7.39 -9.21
C VAL A 390 -17.20 -6.83 -10.15
N ASP A 391 -17.24 -5.51 -10.29
CA ASP A 391 -18.19 -4.84 -11.18
C ASP A 391 -17.67 -4.87 -12.63
N GLU A 392 -18.59 -5.00 -13.59
CA GLU A 392 -18.26 -5.16 -15.02
C GLU A 392 -17.13 -6.19 -15.23
N GLU A 393 -17.36 -7.43 -14.73
CA GLU A 393 -16.35 -8.50 -14.64
C GLU A 393 -15.70 -8.85 -15.98
N HIS A 394 -16.34 -8.51 -17.08
CA HIS A 394 -15.88 -8.73 -18.46
C HIS A 394 -14.83 -7.71 -18.91
N ASP A 395 -14.66 -6.60 -18.15
CA ASP A 395 -13.78 -5.50 -18.55
C ASP A 395 -12.31 -5.96 -18.62
N SER A 396 -11.66 -5.64 -19.73
CA SER A 396 -10.27 -6.02 -19.99
C SER A 396 -9.27 -5.34 -19.06
N SER A 397 -9.63 -4.24 -18.39
CA SER A 397 -8.78 -3.51 -17.45
C SER A 397 -8.42 -4.32 -16.19
N TYR A 398 -9.15 -5.41 -15.92
CA TYR A 398 -8.79 -6.36 -14.86
C TYR A 398 -7.57 -7.21 -15.19
N LYS A 399 -7.16 -7.28 -16.45
CA LYS A 399 -5.95 -7.96 -16.86
C LYS A 399 -4.74 -7.02 -16.77
N GLN A 400 -3.69 -7.50 -16.10
CA GLN A 400 -2.38 -6.88 -16.05
C GLN A 400 -1.45 -7.68 -16.98
N ASP A 401 -0.81 -7.00 -17.91
CA ASP A 401 0.10 -7.66 -18.87
C ASP A 401 1.59 -7.41 -18.54
N ASP A 402 1.90 -6.37 -17.76
CA ASP A 402 3.26 -6.01 -17.38
C ASP A 402 3.71 -6.65 -16.07
N HIS A 403 4.98 -7.01 -15.96
CA HIS A 403 5.64 -7.57 -14.77
C HIS A 403 4.94 -8.82 -14.22
N LEU A 404 4.10 -8.70 -13.19
CA LEU A 404 3.21 -9.75 -12.73
C LEU A 404 1.96 -9.72 -13.61
N ALA A 405 1.92 -10.60 -14.61
CA ALA A 405 0.77 -10.72 -15.50
C ALA A 405 -0.34 -11.52 -14.82
N TYR A 406 -1.42 -10.86 -14.36
CA TYR A 406 -2.53 -11.49 -13.66
C TYR A 406 -3.88 -10.94 -14.11
N ASN A 407 -4.95 -11.68 -13.80
CA ASN A 407 -6.33 -11.22 -13.95
C ASN A 407 -6.97 -11.05 -12.56
N ALA A 408 -7.37 -9.82 -12.22
CA ALA A 408 -7.92 -9.52 -10.89
C ALA A 408 -9.27 -10.18 -10.63
N ARG A 409 -10.10 -10.41 -11.67
CA ARG A 409 -11.34 -11.18 -11.57
C ARG A 409 -11.05 -12.61 -11.12
N ASP A 410 -10.10 -13.27 -11.77
CA ASP A 410 -9.75 -14.67 -11.46
C ASP A 410 -9.12 -14.76 -10.05
N LEU A 411 -8.27 -13.78 -9.70
CA LEU A 411 -7.73 -13.66 -8.34
C LEU A 411 -8.83 -13.41 -7.30
N ALA A 412 -9.90 -12.68 -7.63
CA ALA A 412 -11.02 -12.47 -6.73
C ALA A 412 -11.75 -13.78 -6.39
N ILE A 413 -11.96 -14.62 -7.38
CA ILE A 413 -12.57 -15.95 -7.20
C ILE A 413 -11.70 -16.83 -6.30
N VAL A 414 -10.40 -16.89 -6.57
CA VAL A 414 -9.45 -17.66 -5.77
C VAL A 414 -9.36 -17.15 -4.34
N ARG A 415 -9.22 -15.84 -4.16
CA ARG A 415 -9.13 -15.22 -2.84
C ARG A 415 -10.40 -15.45 -2.02
N ALA A 416 -11.58 -15.31 -2.64
CA ALA A 416 -12.84 -15.62 -2.00
C ALA A 416 -12.92 -17.10 -1.56
N LYS A 417 -12.45 -18.03 -2.39
CA LYS A 417 -12.39 -19.45 -2.04
C LYS A 417 -11.48 -19.73 -0.85
N GLN A 418 -10.27 -19.15 -0.85
CA GLN A 418 -9.31 -19.30 0.26
C GLN A 418 -9.84 -18.72 1.57
N ARG A 419 -10.64 -17.64 1.50
CA ARG A 419 -11.19 -16.94 2.67
C ARG A 419 -12.60 -17.39 3.06
N SER A 420 -13.15 -18.40 2.39
CA SER A 420 -14.54 -18.84 2.58
C SER A 420 -15.52 -17.65 2.49
N ALA A 421 -15.32 -16.80 1.49
CA ALA A 421 -16.06 -15.56 1.27
C ALA A 421 -17.02 -15.68 0.08
N VAL A 422 -17.97 -14.76 0.00
CA VAL A 422 -18.80 -14.57 -1.17
C VAL A 422 -18.04 -13.79 -2.23
N VAL A 423 -18.16 -14.17 -3.51
CA VAL A 423 -17.70 -13.36 -4.64
C VAL A 423 -18.85 -13.11 -5.60
N ILE A 424 -19.15 -11.83 -5.83
CA ILE A 424 -20.15 -11.36 -6.77
C ILE A 424 -19.44 -10.85 -8.02
N LEU A 425 -19.68 -11.50 -9.15
CA LEU A 425 -19.24 -11.03 -10.45
C LEU A 425 -20.44 -10.34 -11.12
N GLY A 426 -20.37 -9.03 -11.34
CA GLY A 426 -21.47 -8.27 -11.91
C GLY A 426 -21.22 -7.90 -13.36
N SER A 427 -22.20 -8.08 -14.23
CA SER A 427 -22.09 -7.66 -15.63
C SER A 427 -23.43 -7.57 -16.34
N ALA A 428 -23.51 -6.66 -17.31
CA ALA A 428 -24.59 -6.64 -18.30
C ALA A 428 -24.29 -7.61 -19.47
N THR A 429 -23.02 -7.81 -19.77
CA THR A 429 -22.52 -8.66 -20.87
C THR A 429 -21.45 -9.62 -20.33
N PRO A 430 -21.86 -10.66 -19.59
CA PRO A 430 -20.91 -11.55 -18.91
C PRO A 430 -19.90 -12.18 -19.88
N GLY A 431 -18.67 -12.33 -19.41
CA GLY A 431 -17.65 -13.11 -20.11
C GLY A 431 -18.12 -14.55 -20.33
N ILE A 432 -17.79 -15.12 -21.48
CA ILE A 432 -18.21 -16.49 -21.87
C ILE A 432 -17.83 -17.50 -20.78
N GLN A 433 -16.62 -17.40 -20.23
CA GLN A 433 -16.14 -18.29 -19.18
C GLN A 433 -16.99 -18.20 -17.91
N THR A 434 -17.29 -16.96 -17.45
CA THR A 434 -18.09 -16.71 -16.26
C THR A 434 -19.52 -17.25 -16.46
N TYR A 435 -20.12 -16.99 -17.63
CA TYR A 435 -21.45 -17.49 -17.96
C TYR A 435 -21.49 -19.02 -18.07
N PHE A 436 -20.46 -19.64 -18.66
CA PHE A 436 -20.34 -21.09 -18.72
C PHE A 436 -20.29 -21.72 -17.31
N ASN A 437 -19.55 -21.14 -16.39
CA ASN A 437 -19.46 -21.61 -15.01
C ASN A 437 -20.84 -21.60 -14.30
N THR A 438 -21.77 -20.74 -14.70
CA THR A 438 -23.14 -20.80 -14.18
C THR A 438 -23.95 -21.98 -14.75
N LYS A 439 -23.62 -22.46 -15.94
CA LYS A 439 -24.25 -23.62 -16.57
C LYS A 439 -23.73 -24.94 -15.98
N SER A 440 -22.44 -25.01 -15.65
CA SER A 440 -21.85 -26.15 -14.93
C SER A 440 -22.24 -26.22 -13.45
N LYS A 441 -22.99 -25.24 -12.95
CA LYS A 441 -23.41 -25.07 -11.54
C LYS A 441 -22.26 -24.77 -10.56
N ASP A 442 -21.09 -24.41 -11.07
CA ASP A 442 -19.99 -23.95 -10.23
C ASP A 442 -20.27 -22.57 -9.64
N PHE A 443 -21.01 -21.74 -10.40
CA PHE A 443 -21.46 -20.41 -9.98
C PHE A 443 -22.97 -20.34 -9.93
N LYS A 444 -23.52 -19.60 -8.98
CA LYS A 444 -24.93 -19.27 -8.93
C LYS A 444 -25.21 -18.13 -9.91
N LEU A 445 -26.17 -18.30 -10.80
CA LEU A 445 -26.68 -17.22 -11.65
C LEU A 445 -27.80 -16.48 -10.92
N LEU A 446 -27.63 -15.18 -10.72
CA LEU A 446 -28.60 -14.22 -10.21
C LEU A 446 -28.97 -13.27 -11.34
N LYS A 447 -30.25 -13.03 -11.58
CA LYS A 447 -30.74 -12.22 -12.68
C LYS A 447 -31.42 -10.96 -12.15
N GLU A 448 -31.19 -9.83 -12.86
CA GLU A 448 -31.77 -8.54 -12.53
C GLU A 448 -32.10 -7.76 -13.82
N GLY A 449 -33.37 -7.34 -13.99
CA GLY A 449 -33.80 -6.52 -15.11
C GLY A 449 -33.55 -7.12 -16.50
N ILE A 450 -33.55 -8.44 -16.61
CA ILE A 450 -33.44 -9.12 -17.90
C ILE A 450 -34.85 -9.29 -18.43
N PHE A 451 -35.23 -8.51 -19.45
CA PHE A 451 -36.43 -8.49 -20.24
C PHE A 451 -37.56 -9.43 -19.76
N PRO A 452 -38.78 -8.91 -19.57
CA PRO A 452 -39.94 -9.79 -19.45
C PRO A 452 -39.95 -10.71 -20.69
N SER A 453 -40.00 -12.03 -20.45
CA SER A 453 -40.19 -13.06 -21.45
C SER A 453 -41.44 -12.84 -22.26
#